data_d9ef85291b14bea2bcec0c4b5a5fb709
#
_entry.id   d9ef85291b14bea2bcec0c4b5a5fb709
#
_cell.length_a   1.000
_cell.length_b   1.000
_cell.length_c   1.000
_cell.angle_alpha   90.00
_cell.angle_beta   90.00
_cell.angle_gamma   90.00
#
_symmetry.space_group_name_H-M   'P 1'
#
loop_
_entity.id
_entity.type
_entity.pdbx_description
1 polymer ?
#
loop_
_entity_poly.entity_id
_entity_poly.type
_entity_poly.pdbx_seq_one_letter_code
_entity_poly.pdbx_strand_id
1 'polypeptide(L)'
;MPHLFRLPTLIVGAVLALSACATPPAPPPPPPSGGPGAALRDWRGIVTAADRDRYTRRDAAWSLALQQARRQRGSGDLNSLGDLIDPDARRPSVMPHAGAYRCRTVKLGSQGGEDGLGYVVYGWFACRIEQTPNGLKFVKMTGSQRPSGLLFPEDDRHMVMLGSMALASEPPANSYGQRPDRDLIATLERIGEHRWRLVIPWPQNESNLDLIELVPA
;
A
#
# COMPACT_ATOMS: atom_id res chain seq x y z
N MET A 1 -18.92 22.60 -109.60
CA MET A 1 -19.15 21.80 -108.36
C MET A 1 -18.28 22.35 -107.28
N PRO A 2 -18.77 23.19 -106.40
CA PRO A 2 -17.95 23.74 -105.32
C PRO A 2 -18.24 23.08 -103.98
N HIS A 3 -17.12 22.71 -103.29
CA HIS A 3 -17.12 22.18 -101.98
C HIS A 3 -17.19 23.34 -100.94
N LEU A 4 -18.23 23.32 -100.13
CA LEU A 4 -18.32 24.22 -98.96
C LEU A 4 -17.52 23.67 -97.80
N PHE A 5 -16.50 24.39 -97.33
CA PHE A 5 -15.78 24.18 -96.09
C PHE A 5 -16.58 24.84 -94.91
N ARG A 6 -16.97 24.04 -94.02
CA ARG A 6 -17.50 24.52 -92.67
C ARG A 6 -16.41 24.53 -91.64
N LEU A 7 -16.07 25.66 -91.05
CA LEU A 7 -15.24 25.83 -89.88
C LEU A 7 -16.02 25.40 -88.63
N PRO A 8 -15.41 24.67 -87.71
CA PRO A 8 -15.99 24.46 -86.39
C PRO A 8 -15.58 25.55 -85.41
N THR A 9 -16.55 26.11 -84.77
CA THR A 9 -16.41 27.09 -83.68
C THR A 9 -15.85 26.46 -82.42
N LEU A 10 -14.65 26.87 -81.98
CA LEU A 10 -14.06 26.46 -80.66
C LEU A 10 -14.74 27.26 -79.56
N ILE A 11 -15.46 26.54 -78.64
CA ILE A 11 -15.95 27.09 -77.43
C ILE A 11 -14.86 26.83 -76.37
N VAL A 12 -14.20 27.88 -75.93
CA VAL A 12 -13.26 27.85 -74.79
C VAL A 12 -14.07 27.89 -73.44
N GLY A 13 -14.21 26.77 -72.86
CA GLY A 13 -14.81 26.66 -71.48
C GLY A 13 -13.76 26.99 -70.47
N ALA A 14 -13.96 28.10 -69.71
CA ALA A 14 -13.15 28.43 -68.55
C ALA A 14 -13.57 27.56 -67.36
N VAL A 15 -12.67 26.63 -66.95
CA VAL A 15 -12.84 25.85 -65.74
C VAL A 15 -12.32 26.65 -64.56
N LEU A 16 -13.21 27.16 -63.71
CA LEU A 16 -12.86 27.71 -62.41
C LEU A 16 -12.51 26.55 -61.45
N ALA A 17 -11.24 26.41 -61.13
CA ALA A 17 -10.78 25.50 -60.09
C ALA A 17 -11.03 26.16 -58.72
N LEU A 18 -12.05 25.71 -57.96
CA LEU A 18 -12.21 26.00 -56.55
C LEU A 18 -11.15 25.24 -55.77
N SER A 19 -10.10 25.93 -55.34
CA SER A 19 -9.13 25.38 -54.38
C SER A 19 -9.81 25.34 -52.98
N ALA A 20 -10.32 24.19 -52.61
CA ALA A 20 -10.75 23.94 -51.22
C ALA A 20 -9.50 23.84 -50.34
N CYS A 21 -9.25 24.83 -49.51
CA CYS A 21 -8.29 24.77 -48.42
C CYS A 21 -8.76 23.70 -47.42
N ALA A 22 -8.27 22.47 -47.53
CA ALA A 22 -8.46 21.45 -46.52
C ALA A 22 -7.63 21.84 -45.31
N THR A 23 -8.29 22.22 -44.22
CA THR A 23 -7.66 22.39 -42.92
C THR A 23 -7.10 21.04 -42.48
N PRO A 24 -5.80 20.94 -42.14
CA PRO A 24 -5.25 19.66 -41.65
C PRO A 24 -6.01 19.24 -40.38
N PRO A 25 -6.26 17.92 -40.18
CA PRO A 25 -6.90 17.42 -38.96
C PRO A 25 -6.07 17.84 -37.77
N ALA A 26 -6.77 18.31 -36.71
CA ALA A 26 -6.12 18.66 -35.45
C ALA A 26 -5.30 17.47 -34.92
N PRO A 27 -4.08 17.69 -34.42
CA PRO A 27 -3.30 16.61 -33.82
C PRO A 27 -4.12 15.94 -32.68
N PRO A 28 -4.01 14.62 -32.50
CA PRO A 28 -4.70 13.94 -31.41
C PRO A 28 -4.31 14.60 -30.09
N PRO A 29 -5.25 14.70 -29.13
CA PRO A 29 -4.93 15.25 -27.81
C PRO A 29 -3.74 14.47 -27.24
N PRO A 30 -2.80 15.13 -26.55
CA PRO A 30 -1.70 14.43 -25.90
C PRO A 30 -2.29 13.36 -24.96
N PRO A 31 -1.67 12.19 -24.84
CA PRO A 31 -2.10 11.20 -23.86
C PRO A 31 -2.13 11.87 -22.50
N PRO A 32 -3.10 11.55 -21.64
CA PRO A 32 -3.15 12.13 -20.30
C PRO A 32 -1.78 11.94 -19.68
N SER A 33 -1.17 13.01 -19.22
CA SER A 33 0.10 13.02 -18.51
C SER A 33 -0.10 12.31 -17.15
N GLY A 34 -0.23 10.98 -17.21
CA GLY A 34 -0.11 10.10 -16.08
C GLY A 34 1.36 10.10 -15.67
N GLY A 35 1.78 11.15 -14.96
CA GLY A 35 2.98 11.07 -14.15
C GLY A 35 2.84 9.90 -13.17
N PRO A 36 3.93 9.41 -12.53
CA PRO A 36 3.89 8.33 -11.54
C PRO A 36 3.14 8.82 -10.29
N GLY A 37 1.83 8.73 -10.33
CA GLY A 37 0.85 9.22 -9.39
C GLY A 37 -0.54 8.90 -9.92
N ALA A 38 -0.77 7.63 -10.36
CA ALA A 38 -2.14 7.13 -10.38
C ALA A 38 -2.68 7.40 -8.98
N ALA A 39 -3.71 8.24 -8.87
CA ALA A 39 -4.32 8.59 -7.60
C ALA A 39 -4.51 7.29 -6.82
N LEU A 40 -3.72 7.12 -5.75
CA LEU A 40 -3.82 5.94 -4.90
C LEU A 40 -5.27 5.88 -4.48
N ARG A 41 -5.93 4.77 -4.78
CA ARG A 41 -7.34 4.57 -4.42
C ARG A 41 -7.43 4.82 -2.92
N ASP A 42 -8.45 5.55 -2.49
CA ASP A 42 -8.71 5.73 -1.08
C ASP A 42 -8.93 4.34 -0.44
N TRP A 43 -8.11 3.97 0.53
CA TRP A 43 -8.21 2.70 1.23
C TRP A 43 -9.59 2.49 1.86
N ARG A 44 -10.31 3.58 2.18
CA ARG A 44 -11.65 3.55 2.76
C ARG A 44 -12.69 2.93 1.83
N GLY A 45 -12.48 3.02 0.51
CA GLY A 45 -13.31 2.37 -0.49
C GLY A 45 -13.01 0.89 -0.70
N ILE A 46 -11.89 0.39 -0.13
CA ILE A 46 -11.42 -0.99 -0.34
C ILE A 46 -11.54 -1.82 0.93
N VAL A 47 -11.41 -1.19 2.10
CA VAL A 47 -11.34 -1.86 3.40
C VAL A 47 -12.60 -2.68 3.70
N THR A 48 -12.41 -3.92 4.16
CA THR A 48 -13.50 -4.77 4.63
C THR A 48 -14.14 -4.21 5.91
N ALA A 49 -15.39 -4.59 6.19
CA ALA A 49 -16.07 -4.15 7.41
C ALA A 49 -15.33 -4.62 8.69
N ALA A 50 -14.77 -5.83 8.67
CA ALA A 50 -14.00 -6.40 9.78
C ALA A 50 -12.73 -5.59 10.05
N ASP A 51 -11.98 -5.22 9.01
CA ASP A 51 -10.75 -4.44 9.18
C ASP A 51 -11.03 -2.99 9.52
N ARG A 52 -12.12 -2.42 9.02
CA ARG A 52 -12.59 -1.10 9.45
C ARG A 52 -12.87 -1.06 10.96
N ASP A 53 -13.51 -2.11 11.50
CA ASP A 53 -13.73 -2.25 12.94
C ASP A 53 -12.41 -2.36 13.70
N ARG A 54 -11.48 -3.21 13.26
CA ARG A 54 -10.14 -3.32 13.87
C ARG A 54 -9.40 -1.99 13.89
N TYR A 55 -9.42 -1.26 12.78
CA TYR A 55 -8.79 0.05 12.66
C TYR A 55 -9.41 1.08 13.62
N THR A 56 -10.73 1.11 13.71
CA THR A 56 -11.45 2.02 14.62
C THR A 56 -11.11 1.76 16.09
N ARG A 57 -10.89 0.50 16.46
CA ARG A 57 -10.56 0.06 17.82
C ARG A 57 -9.05 -0.05 18.10
N ARG A 58 -8.18 0.51 17.24
CA ARG A 58 -6.71 0.36 17.38
C ARG A 58 -6.17 0.91 18.71
N ASP A 59 -6.73 1.99 19.22
CA ASP A 59 -6.30 2.59 20.50
C ASP A 59 -6.67 1.68 21.70
N ALA A 60 -7.80 0.98 21.60
CA ALA A 60 -8.17 -0.06 22.57
C ALA A 60 -7.22 -1.27 22.49
N ALA A 61 -6.78 -1.66 21.27
CA ALA A 61 -5.77 -2.70 21.12
C ALA A 61 -4.45 -2.33 21.80
N TRP A 62 -3.95 -1.11 21.59
CA TRP A 62 -2.77 -0.59 22.28
C TRP A 62 -2.90 -0.64 23.80
N SER A 63 -3.99 -0.09 24.32
CA SER A 63 -4.23 -0.01 25.77
C SER A 63 -4.26 -1.39 26.41
N LEU A 64 -5.03 -2.32 25.85
CA LEU A 64 -5.14 -3.68 26.37
C LEU A 64 -3.83 -4.44 26.27
N ALA A 65 -3.18 -4.39 25.10
CA ALA A 65 -1.95 -5.11 24.84
C ALA A 65 -0.80 -4.66 25.75
N LEU A 66 -0.62 -3.35 25.94
CA LEU A 66 0.38 -2.82 26.87
C LEU A 66 0.07 -3.15 28.33
N GLN A 67 -1.20 -3.11 28.72
CA GLN A 67 -1.61 -3.52 30.06
C GLN A 67 -1.22 -4.98 30.35
N GLN A 68 -1.51 -5.89 29.41
CA GLN A 68 -1.15 -7.30 29.55
C GLN A 68 0.36 -7.51 29.51
N ALA A 69 1.08 -6.85 28.58
CA ALA A 69 2.53 -6.94 28.49
C ALA A 69 3.26 -6.54 29.77
N ARG A 70 2.70 -5.59 30.53
CA ARG A 70 3.29 -5.13 31.82
C ARG A 70 2.96 -6.04 33.01
N ARG A 71 1.89 -6.81 32.94
CA ARG A 71 1.38 -7.61 34.08
C ARG A 71 1.72 -9.10 33.93
N GLN A 72 1.81 -9.59 32.72
CA GLN A 72 2.00 -11.02 32.44
C GLN A 72 3.46 -11.32 32.10
N ARG A 73 3.85 -12.58 32.29
CA ARG A 73 5.15 -13.06 31.80
C ARG A 73 5.22 -12.95 30.29
N GLY A 74 6.41 -12.75 29.77
CA GLY A 74 6.67 -12.68 28.34
C GLY A 74 7.96 -13.37 27.93
N SER A 75 8.31 -13.27 26.67
CA SER A 75 9.53 -13.79 26.09
C SER A 75 10.30 -12.69 25.37
N GLY A 76 11.58 -12.55 25.67
CA GLY A 76 12.46 -11.49 25.18
C GLY A 76 12.55 -10.30 26.15
N ASP A 77 13.20 -9.22 25.68
CA ASP A 77 13.39 -8.00 26.47
C ASP A 77 12.45 -6.88 26.03
N LEU A 78 11.36 -6.72 26.77
CA LEU A 78 10.37 -5.68 26.52
C LEU A 78 10.95 -4.26 26.74
N ASN A 79 11.85 -4.10 27.72
CA ASN A 79 12.38 -2.77 28.06
C ASN A 79 13.32 -2.22 26.99
N SER A 80 13.95 -3.09 26.19
CA SER A 80 14.82 -2.68 25.09
C SER A 80 14.09 -2.10 23.86
N LEU A 81 12.76 -2.14 23.85
CA LEU A 81 11.98 -1.76 22.67
C LEU A 81 11.80 -0.23 22.53
N GLY A 82 11.82 0.52 23.65
CA GLY A 82 11.73 1.98 23.65
C GLY A 82 10.55 2.50 22.83
N ASP A 83 10.84 3.41 21.87
CA ASP A 83 9.85 4.04 20.98
C ASP A 83 8.96 3.04 20.22
N LEU A 84 9.41 1.79 20.06
CA LEU A 84 8.63 0.77 19.35
C LEU A 84 7.30 0.47 20.03
N ILE A 85 7.27 0.49 21.37
CA ILE A 85 6.10 0.21 22.20
C ILE A 85 5.47 1.47 22.82
N ASP A 86 5.92 2.66 22.44
CA ASP A 86 5.33 3.93 22.82
C ASP A 86 4.29 4.36 21.78
N PRO A 87 2.99 4.39 22.08
CA PRO A 87 1.94 4.81 21.14
C PRO A 87 2.16 6.21 20.56
N ASP A 88 2.82 7.10 21.32
CA ASP A 88 2.99 8.52 20.99
C ASP A 88 4.29 8.83 20.23
N ALA A 89 5.14 7.84 19.97
CA ALA A 89 6.45 8.01 19.32
C ALA A 89 6.38 8.40 17.84
N ARG A 90 5.20 8.60 17.27
CA ARG A 90 4.97 8.91 15.84
C ARG A 90 5.61 10.23 15.43
N ARG A 91 6.36 10.21 14.32
CA ARG A 91 7.06 11.37 13.74
C ARG A 91 6.49 11.70 12.35
N PRO A 92 6.59 12.96 11.91
CA PRO A 92 6.21 13.36 10.55
C PRO A 92 7.12 12.72 9.48
N SER A 93 6.75 12.88 8.20
CA SER A 93 7.47 12.33 7.05
C SER A 93 7.54 10.79 7.11
N VAL A 94 6.38 10.17 7.18
CA VAL A 94 6.23 8.71 7.39
C VAL A 94 6.71 7.86 6.23
N MET A 95 6.72 8.36 5.00
CA MET A 95 6.94 7.58 3.79
C MET A 95 8.32 6.90 3.79
N PRO A 96 8.39 5.56 3.75
CA PRO A 96 9.65 4.84 3.66
C PRO A 96 10.15 4.82 2.21
N HIS A 97 11.46 4.66 2.02
CA HIS A 97 12.03 4.41 0.71
C HIS A 97 11.81 2.94 0.28
N ALA A 98 11.63 2.71 -1.02
CA ALA A 98 11.67 1.35 -1.55
C ALA A 98 13.08 0.76 -1.36
N GLY A 99 13.16 -0.53 -0.97
CA GLY A 99 14.43 -1.19 -0.73
C GLY A 99 14.31 -2.38 0.23
N ALA A 100 15.47 -2.93 0.59
CA ALA A 100 15.60 -4.00 1.56
C ALA A 100 15.56 -3.44 2.99
N TYR A 101 14.92 -4.19 3.88
CA TYR A 101 14.81 -3.89 5.30
C TYR A 101 15.07 -5.13 6.13
N ARG A 102 15.57 -4.93 7.34
CA ARG A 102 15.43 -5.90 8.42
C ARG A 102 14.20 -5.53 9.22
N CYS A 103 13.48 -6.55 9.67
CA CYS A 103 12.29 -6.34 10.49
C CYS A 103 12.23 -7.34 11.63
N ARG A 104 11.64 -6.96 12.76
CA ARG A 104 11.33 -7.89 13.84
C ARG A 104 9.89 -7.71 14.28
N THR A 105 9.26 -8.82 14.63
CA THR A 105 7.89 -8.82 15.14
C THR A 105 7.92 -8.79 16.67
N VAL A 106 7.04 -8.00 17.25
CA VAL A 106 6.72 -8.01 18.68
C VAL A 106 5.23 -8.23 18.81
N LYS A 107 4.85 -9.30 19.49
CA LYS A 107 3.46 -9.58 19.83
C LYS A 107 3.18 -9.06 21.24
N LEU A 108 2.10 -8.30 21.40
CA LEU A 108 1.70 -7.71 22.66
C LEU A 108 0.28 -8.13 23.03
N GLY A 109 0.10 -8.48 24.28
CA GLY A 109 -1.14 -9.03 24.81
C GLY A 109 -1.43 -10.44 24.30
N SER A 110 -2.47 -11.05 24.84
CA SER A 110 -2.92 -12.41 24.52
C SER A 110 -4.42 -12.46 24.36
N GLN A 111 -4.90 -13.06 23.26
CA GLN A 111 -6.32 -13.40 23.10
C GLN A 111 -6.77 -14.54 24.03
N GLY A 112 -5.81 -15.34 24.54
CA GLY A 112 -6.05 -16.36 25.58
C GLY A 112 -6.19 -15.78 26.98
N GLY A 113 -6.25 -14.47 27.13
CA GLY A 113 -6.39 -13.82 28.45
C GLY A 113 -5.15 -13.96 29.33
N GLU A 114 -5.36 -14.25 30.62
CA GLU A 114 -4.30 -14.28 31.63
C GLU A 114 -3.37 -15.50 31.53
N ASP A 115 -3.82 -16.57 30.88
CA ASP A 115 -3.03 -17.79 30.69
C ASP A 115 -1.98 -17.66 29.56
N GLY A 116 -2.09 -16.64 28.72
CA GLY A 116 -1.19 -16.38 27.62
C GLY A 116 0.06 -15.60 28.01
N LEU A 117 0.99 -15.48 27.05
CA LEU A 117 2.14 -14.59 27.19
C LEU A 117 1.68 -13.14 26.95
N GLY A 118 2.04 -12.24 27.85
CA GLY A 118 1.77 -10.82 27.72
C GLY A 118 2.54 -10.16 26.59
N TYR A 119 3.69 -10.74 26.21
CA TYR A 119 4.47 -10.30 25.07
C TYR A 119 5.44 -11.38 24.58
N VAL A 120 5.79 -11.31 23.27
CA VAL A 120 6.86 -12.11 22.64
C VAL A 120 7.65 -11.19 21.72
N VAL A 121 8.96 -11.08 21.96
CA VAL A 121 9.89 -10.34 21.10
C VAL A 121 10.65 -11.35 20.25
N TYR A 122 10.43 -11.29 18.93
CA TYR A 122 11.12 -12.19 17.98
C TYR A 122 12.47 -11.60 17.52
N GLY A 123 13.28 -12.42 16.90
CA GLY A 123 14.50 -11.99 16.22
C GLY A 123 14.23 -11.25 14.92
N TRP A 124 15.32 -10.93 14.20
CA TRP A 124 15.24 -10.20 12.94
C TRP A 124 14.96 -11.12 11.75
N PHE A 125 14.14 -10.61 10.83
CA PHE A 125 13.73 -11.22 9.58
C PHE A 125 14.08 -10.32 8.39
N ALA A 126 14.05 -10.88 7.18
CA ALA A 126 14.13 -10.11 5.95
C ALA A 126 12.75 -9.53 5.59
N CYS A 127 12.73 -8.23 5.31
CA CYS A 127 11.58 -7.49 4.84
C CYS A 127 11.95 -6.63 3.63
N ARG A 128 10.94 -6.11 2.95
CA ARG A 128 11.13 -5.21 1.80
C ARG A 128 9.98 -4.21 1.70
N ILE A 129 10.30 -3.01 1.24
CA ILE A 129 9.34 -2.07 0.68
C ILE A 129 9.54 -2.07 -0.84
N GLU A 130 8.50 -2.40 -1.58
CA GLU A 130 8.52 -2.49 -3.04
C GLU A 130 7.76 -1.33 -3.66
N GLN A 131 8.32 -0.73 -4.73
CA GLN A 131 7.56 0.16 -5.59
C GLN A 131 6.75 -0.69 -6.56
N THR A 132 5.44 -0.50 -6.59
CA THR A 132 4.53 -1.18 -7.51
C THR A 132 3.73 -0.16 -8.34
N PRO A 133 3.07 -0.56 -9.42
CA PRO A 133 2.16 0.32 -10.15
C PRO A 133 1.01 0.89 -9.28
N ASN A 134 0.68 0.20 -8.18
CA ASN A 134 -0.38 0.59 -7.24
C ASN A 134 0.14 1.33 -6.00
N GLY A 135 1.40 1.75 -5.98
CA GLY A 135 2.05 2.42 -4.85
C GLY A 135 3.04 1.53 -4.11
N LEU A 136 3.43 1.93 -2.91
CA LEU A 136 4.36 1.17 -2.08
C LEU A 136 3.67 -0.07 -1.50
N LYS A 137 4.42 -1.17 -1.42
CA LYS A 137 3.99 -2.44 -0.83
C LYS A 137 5.01 -2.90 0.21
N PHE A 138 4.55 -3.20 1.41
CA PHE A 138 5.35 -3.90 2.41
C PHE A 138 5.28 -5.42 2.19
N VAL A 139 6.41 -6.10 2.35
CA VAL A 139 6.52 -7.56 2.27
C VAL A 139 7.46 -8.08 3.36
N LYS A 140 6.97 -8.93 4.25
CA LYS A 140 7.81 -9.73 5.14
C LYS A 140 8.16 -11.04 4.43
N MET A 141 9.45 -11.26 4.19
CA MET A 141 9.93 -12.33 3.31
C MET A 141 10.20 -13.64 4.03
N THR A 142 10.59 -13.59 5.31
CA THR A 142 10.99 -14.77 6.09
C THR A 142 10.19 -14.90 7.38
N GLY A 143 10.25 -16.09 7.98
CA GLY A 143 9.49 -16.45 9.18
C GLY A 143 8.17 -17.14 8.87
N SER A 144 7.50 -17.65 9.90
CA SER A 144 6.25 -18.41 9.78
C SER A 144 5.01 -17.56 9.54
N GLN A 145 5.04 -16.28 9.91
CA GLN A 145 3.98 -15.30 9.67
C GLN A 145 4.56 -14.21 8.78
N ARG A 146 4.07 -14.12 7.54
CA ARG A 146 4.60 -13.24 6.51
C ARG A 146 3.50 -12.34 5.95
N PRO A 147 3.18 -11.23 6.64
CA PRO A 147 2.25 -10.24 6.12
C PRO A 147 2.84 -9.50 4.93
N SER A 148 1.98 -9.18 3.96
CA SER A 148 2.29 -8.26 2.89
C SER A 148 1.05 -7.44 2.51
N GLY A 149 1.24 -6.19 2.09
CA GLY A 149 0.11 -5.33 1.74
C GLY A 149 0.53 -4.01 1.11
N LEU A 150 -0.43 -3.38 0.43
CA LEU A 150 -0.27 -2.03 -0.13
C LEU A 150 -0.34 -0.99 0.97
N LEU A 151 0.50 0.03 0.86
CA LEU A 151 0.58 1.17 1.76
C LEU A 151 -0.13 2.37 1.12
N PHE A 152 -1.14 2.90 1.79
CA PHE A 152 -1.94 4.03 1.36
C PHE A 152 -1.60 5.24 2.24
N PRO A 153 -1.21 6.38 1.68
CA PRO A 153 -1.02 7.60 2.47
C PRO A 153 -2.32 7.98 3.20
N GLU A 154 -2.21 8.31 4.49
CA GLU A 154 -3.32 8.82 5.29
C GLU A 154 -3.06 10.27 5.68
N ASP A 155 -1.92 10.53 6.31
CA ASP A 155 -1.42 11.86 6.64
C ASP A 155 0.12 11.87 6.64
N ASP A 156 0.76 12.90 7.18
CA ASP A 156 2.22 13.01 7.24
C ASP A 156 2.86 12.12 8.31
N ARG A 157 2.07 11.53 9.21
CA ARG A 157 2.54 10.73 10.36
C ARG A 157 2.25 9.25 10.23
N HIS A 158 1.31 8.85 9.39
CA HIS A 158 1.02 7.44 9.17
C HIS A 158 0.46 7.14 7.78
N MET A 159 0.69 5.92 7.33
CA MET A 159 0.07 5.29 6.17
C MET A 159 -0.78 4.11 6.65
N VAL A 160 -1.84 3.78 5.92
CA VAL A 160 -2.65 2.58 6.19
C VAL A 160 -2.18 1.46 5.27
N MET A 161 -1.95 0.28 5.82
CA MET A 161 -1.69 -0.93 5.06
C MET A 161 -2.94 -1.80 5.00
N LEU A 162 -3.36 -2.18 3.81
CA LEU A 162 -4.31 -3.27 3.59
C LEU A 162 -3.54 -4.45 3.00
N GLY A 163 -3.58 -5.57 3.69
CA GLY A 163 -2.75 -6.71 3.37
C GLY A 163 -3.33 -8.05 3.76
N SER A 164 -2.55 -9.08 3.55
CA SER A 164 -2.89 -10.45 3.91
C SER A 164 -1.69 -11.18 4.49
N MET A 165 -1.95 -12.20 5.30
CA MET A 165 -0.95 -13.02 6.00
C MET A 165 -0.75 -14.33 5.27
N ALA A 166 0.50 -14.66 4.91
CA ALA A 166 0.89 -16.02 4.58
C ALA A 166 1.45 -16.72 5.81
N LEU A 167 1.12 -17.99 5.99
CA LEU A 167 1.55 -18.80 7.14
C LEU A 167 2.48 -19.94 6.70
N ALA A 168 3.46 -20.24 7.56
CA ALA A 168 4.38 -21.38 7.39
C ALA A 168 4.96 -21.47 5.96
N SER A 169 4.73 -22.59 5.26
CA SER A 169 5.19 -22.86 3.90
C SER A 169 4.21 -22.42 2.80
N GLU A 170 3.15 -21.69 3.15
CA GLU A 170 2.22 -21.15 2.15
C GLU A 170 2.96 -20.28 1.12
N PRO A 171 2.47 -20.20 -0.13
CA PRO A 171 2.96 -19.22 -1.11
C PRO A 171 2.82 -17.78 -0.57
N PRO A 172 3.38 -16.77 -1.26
CA PRO A 172 3.17 -15.38 -0.89
C PRO A 172 1.71 -15.06 -0.63
N ALA A 173 1.44 -14.18 0.33
CA ALA A 173 0.08 -13.84 0.75
C ALA A 173 -0.80 -13.43 -0.42
N ASN A 174 -2.05 -13.86 -0.38
CA ASN A 174 -3.08 -13.48 -1.35
C ASN A 174 -3.29 -11.96 -1.38
N SER A 175 -3.98 -11.48 -2.40
CA SER A 175 -4.45 -10.10 -2.41
C SER A 175 -5.46 -9.87 -1.29
N TYR A 176 -5.44 -8.66 -0.73
CA TYR A 176 -6.41 -8.23 0.28
C TYR A 176 -7.86 -8.42 -0.21
N GLY A 177 -8.73 -8.87 0.67
CA GLY A 177 -10.15 -9.13 0.40
C GLY A 177 -10.45 -10.52 -0.16
N GLN A 178 -9.43 -11.34 -0.46
CA GLN A 178 -9.65 -12.71 -0.98
C GLN A 178 -9.79 -13.77 0.12
N ARG A 179 -9.14 -13.57 1.25
CA ARG A 179 -9.10 -14.49 2.37
C ARG A 179 -9.39 -13.74 3.67
N PRO A 180 -10.66 -13.62 4.11
CA PRO A 180 -11.02 -12.90 5.33
C PRO A 180 -10.28 -13.39 6.59
N ASP A 181 -9.93 -14.68 6.65
CA ASP A 181 -9.14 -15.28 7.71
C ASP A 181 -7.65 -14.93 7.66
N ARG A 182 -7.20 -14.27 6.60
CA ARG A 182 -5.83 -13.83 6.36
C ARG A 182 -5.72 -12.32 6.22
N ASP A 183 -6.82 -11.64 5.93
CA ASP A 183 -6.84 -10.19 5.75
C ASP A 183 -6.43 -9.47 7.04
N LEU A 184 -5.69 -8.39 6.87
CA LEU A 184 -5.24 -7.55 7.95
C LEU A 184 -5.18 -6.08 7.53
N ILE A 185 -5.40 -5.22 8.51
CA ILE A 185 -5.14 -3.80 8.41
C ILE A 185 -4.01 -3.42 9.37
N ALA A 186 -3.16 -2.49 8.96
CA ALA A 186 -2.13 -1.94 9.83
C ALA A 186 -1.95 -0.44 9.58
N THR A 187 -1.30 0.24 10.53
CA THR A 187 -0.73 1.57 10.32
C THR A 187 0.78 1.47 10.24
N LEU A 188 1.39 2.10 9.23
CA LEU A 188 2.82 2.33 9.18
C LEU A 188 3.11 3.69 9.77
N GLU A 189 4.01 3.76 10.73
CA GLU A 189 4.40 4.96 11.45
C GLU A 189 5.93 5.08 11.46
N ARG A 190 6.44 6.29 11.30
CA ARG A 190 7.86 6.58 11.52
C ARG A 190 8.10 6.86 12.99
N ILE A 191 9.04 6.17 13.62
CA ILE A 191 9.38 6.31 15.05
C ILE A 191 10.84 6.72 15.30
N GLY A 192 11.64 6.87 14.25
CA GLY A 192 13.04 7.29 14.31
C GLY A 192 13.49 7.85 12.98
N GLU A 193 14.77 8.26 12.88
CA GLU A 193 15.31 8.82 11.64
C GLU A 193 15.23 7.81 10.47
N HIS A 194 15.63 6.57 10.74
CA HIS A 194 15.58 5.44 9.81
C HIS A 194 14.86 4.25 10.43
N ARG A 195 13.77 4.50 11.15
CA ARG A 195 13.06 3.48 11.91
C ARG A 195 11.56 3.67 11.79
N TRP A 196 10.87 2.62 11.37
CA TRP A 196 9.42 2.57 11.24
C TRP A 196 8.86 1.42 12.04
N ARG A 197 7.55 1.47 12.28
CA ARG A 197 6.78 0.34 12.78
C ARG A 197 5.49 0.18 11.99
N LEU A 198 5.09 -1.06 11.72
CA LEU A 198 3.72 -1.44 11.40
C LEU A 198 3.01 -1.80 12.69
N VAL A 199 1.83 -1.24 12.89
CA VAL A 199 0.94 -1.52 14.01
C VAL A 199 -0.26 -2.28 13.46
N ILE A 200 -0.40 -3.56 13.82
CA ILE A 200 -1.49 -4.44 13.40
C ILE A 200 -2.41 -4.64 14.61
N PRO A 201 -3.53 -3.91 14.70
CA PRO A 201 -4.47 -4.05 15.81
C PRO A 201 -5.35 -5.28 15.61
N TRP A 202 -5.62 -5.98 16.69
CA TRP A 202 -6.51 -7.14 16.71
C TRP A 202 -6.19 -8.17 15.63
N PRO A 203 -4.94 -8.67 15.55
CA PRO A 203 -4.57 -9.67 14.56
C PRO A 203 -5.49 -10.89 14.69
N GLN A 204 -5.57 -11.73 13.65
CA GLN A 204 -6.49 -12.88 13.60
C GLN A 204 -6.25 -13.87 14.72
N ASN A 205 -5.03 -13.99 15.23
CA ASN A 205 -4.64 -15.02 16.19
C ASN A 205 -3.61 -14.49 17.20
N GLU A 206 -3.56 -15.14 18.36
CA GLU A 206 -2.54 -15.08 19.39
C GLU A 206 -2.55 -13.80 20.24
N SER A 207 -2.20 -12.67 19.67
CA SER A 207 -1.98 -11.38 20.35
C SER A 207 -3.15 -10.41 20.14
N ASN A 208 -3.19 -9.36 20.95
CA ASN A 208 -4.13 -8.25 20.78
C ASN A 208 -3.56 -7.13 19.92
N LEU A 209 -2.22 -7.07 19.79
CA LEU A 209 -1.49 -6.12 18.97
C LEU A 209 -0.19 -6.75 18.49
N ASP A 210 0.05 -6.70 17.17
CA ASP A 210 1.37 -7.02 16.61
C ASP A 210 2.06 -5.74 16.16
N LEU A 211 3.33 -5.61 16.51
CA LEU A 211 4.21 -4.58 16.00
C LEU A 211 5.28 -5.21 15.11
N ILE A 212 5.53 -4.61 13.96
CA ILE A 212 6.66 -4.99 13.12
C ILE A 212 7.57 -3.77 12.99
N GLU A 213 8.72 -3.84 13.64
CA GLU A 213 9.77 -2.84 13.48
C GLU A 213 10.48 -3.01 12.14
N LEU A 214 10.79 -1.90 11.48
CA LEU A 214 11.54 -1.87 10.22
C LEU A 214 12.74 -0.92 10.35
N VAL A 215 13.89 -1.40 9.94
CA VAL A 215 15.10 -0.59 9.74
C VAL A 215 15.73 -0.98 8.39
N PRO A 216 16.34 -0.04 7.64
CA PRO A 216 17.04 -0.37 6.40
C PRO A 216 18.08 -1.48 6.63
N ALA A 217 18.28 -2.35 5.63
CA ALA A 217 19.19 -3.49 5.71
C ALA A 217 20.63 -3.07 5.49
#